data_4d0445b186f359c272a0f0b93d2305e6
#
_entry.id   4d0445b186f359c272a0f0b93d2305e6
#
_cell.length_a   1.000
_cell.length_b   1.000
_cell.length_c   1.000
_cell.angle_alpha   90.00
_cell.angle_beta   90.00
_cell.angle_gamma   90.00
#
_symmetry.space_group_name_H-M   'P 1'
#
loop_
_entity.id
_entity.type
_entity.pdbx_description
1 polymer ?
#
loop_
_entity_poly.entity_id
_entity_poly.type
_entity_poly.pdbx_seq_one_letter_code
_entity_poly.pdbx_strand_id
1 'polypeptide(L)'
;MESPPGLDLGQPPFDLLDEAGRKRLAASVDMGFHPRGETIIAAGAPSERVVVILKGRVQAFDVDAAGHEQRFAGYGSGDLFGAWAVMAGRARHGYRADTDVVSYLIPAPVFRQLLADYPPFAAWFQEGLAVKGQLARRGRDSELAELMVTPVGAAELAPAVRVPATTTIADASARLREARVDCLLVDDPAHPEPGVVTRTDLLDALTRARAPLHAPVGPLASRPLVAQQTTDVLFQALTTMAEGRIERVAVRDGGAIVGTLGMAEVLAHYASHSHLITLRLARARSVAEVADAARGIHRLVRTLHAQGVRMPALMELVSALNSRIMARLYELLLPPALQRQTCLLVLGSEGRREQLLRTDQDNALVVADGCDDTALEAAMAGFSRALGEIGYPPCPGGVMVSNPHWRMRAAQWRARLQGWRSNYDAQAAMALSITLDARPVAGDAALFAPLDAQLQALGGDERLLHAMARATLQFDNPLSFFGQLRQDERGLDIKRGGIFPIVHGLRCLALQHGIGQRNSFARCEALVQAGALDAPLGRDLAQTLSVLQRMRLDAQLAALDAGETPGNHLHPETLRRLDRELLRDALRVVKAFQQHLRIAFHLGD
;
A
#
# COMPACT_ATOMS: atom_id res chain seq x y z
N MET A 1 -32.00 19.48 -31.40
CA MET A 1 -31.71 18.07 -31.72
C MET A 1 -31.35 17.43 -30.40
N GLU A 2 -32.12 16.46 -29.98
CA GLU A 2 -31.91 15.77 -28.71
C GLU A 2 -30.56 15.01 -28.71
N SER A 3 -29.86 15.05 -27.60
CA SER A 3 -28.63 14.26 -27.44
C SER A 3 -28.97 12.77 -27.65
N PRO A 4 -28.03 11.98 -28.23
CA PRO A 4 -28.26 10.54 -28.38
C PRO A 4 -28.61 9.90 -27.03
N PRO A 5 -29.65 9.05 -26.94
CA PRO A 5 -30.16 8.57 -25.66
C PRO A 5 -29.11 7.83 -24.85
N GLY A 6 -28.78 8.36 -23.66
CA GLY A 6 -27.78 7.79 -22.74
C GLY A 6 -26.34 8.26 -22.97
N LEU A 7 -26.05 9.11 -23.96
CA LEU A 7 -24.77 9.81 -24.13
C LEU A 7 -24.86 11.18 -23.44
N ASP A 8 -24.24 11.34 -22.29
CA ASP A 8 -24.23 12.60 -21.55
C ASP A 8 -23.13 13.52 -22.09
N LEU A 9 -23.50 14.41 -22.99
CA LEU A 9 -22.59 15.41 -23.58
C LEU A 9 -22.30 16.60 -22.64
N GLY A 10 -22.92 16.65 -21.47
CA GLY A 10 -22.65 17.65 -20.42
C GLY A 10 -21.56 17.20 -19.44
N GLN A 11 -20.98 16.02 -19.63
CA GLN A 11 -19.91 15.48 -18.73
C GLN A 11 -18.55 15.40 -19.43
N PRO A 12 -17.43 15.46 -18.68
CA PRO A 12 -16.11 15.28 -19.25
C PRO A 12 -15.97 13.93 -19.99
N PRO A 13 -15.32 13.97 -21.17
CA PRO A 13 -14.62 15.10 -21.80
C PRO A 13 -15.51 15.97 -22.70
N PHE A 14 -16.77 15.59 -22.91
CA PHE A 14 -17.63 16.18 -23.93
C PHE A 14 -18.17 17.58 -23.54
N ASP A 15 -18.15 17.92 -22.25
CA ASP A 15 -18.45 19.26 -21.73
C ASP A 15 -17.43 20.32 -22.15
N LEU A 16 -16.22 19.89 -22.57
CA LEU A 16 -15.17 20.74 -23.10
C LEU A 16 -15.37 21.14 -24.58
N LEU A 17 -16.38 20.56 -25.23
CA LEU A 17 -16.83 20.96 -26.57
C LEU A 17 -17.88 22.06 -26.45
N ASP A 18 -17.85 23.02 -27.38
CA ASP A 18 -18.94 23.97 -27.54
C ASP A 18 -20.19 23.31 -28.14
N GLU A 19 -21.25 24.09 -28.34
CA GLU A 19 -22.51 23.57 -28.90
C GLU A 19 -22.33 22.99 -30.30
N ALA A 20 -21.47 23.59 -31.14
CA ALA A 20 -21.18 23.13 -32.49
C ALA A 20 -20.42 21.78 -32.47
N GLY A 21 -19.43 21.64 -31.59
CA GLY A 21 -18.67 20.43 -31.39
C GLY A 21 -19.53 19.29 -30.88
N ARG A 22 -20.43 19.56 -29.91
CA ARG A 22 -21.38 18.56 -29.40
C ARG A 22 -22.39 18.12 -30.46
N LYS A 23 -22.90 19.04 -31.26
CA LYS A 23 -23.80 18.71 -32.39
C LYS A 23 -23.09 17.85 -33.43
N ARG A 24 -21.83 18.17 -33.77
CA ARG A 24 -21.01 17.37 -34.69
C ARG A 24 -20.78 15.95 -34.16
N LEU A 25 -20.40 15.83 -32.90
CA LEU A 25 -20.22 14.55 -32.25
C LEU A 25 -21.53 13.73 -32.26
N ALA A 26 -22.62 14.34 -31.81
CA ALA A 26 -23.95 13.69 -31.75
C ALA A 26 -24.45 13.18 -33.11
N ALA A 27 -24.15 13.92 -34.18
CA ALA A 27 -24.52 13.55 -35.55
C ALA A 27 -23.64 12.47 -36.18
N SER A 28 -22.50 12.14 -35.54
CA SER A 28 -21.47 11.27 -36.12
C SER A 28 -21.26 9.95 -35.35
N VAL A 29 -21.94 9.75 -34.22
CA VAL A 29 -21.83 8.53 -33.45
C VAL A 29 -22.75 7.43 -33.98
N ASP A 30 -22.23 6.23 -34.09
CA ASP A 30 -23.00 5.01 -34.40
C ASP A 30 -23.25 4.23 -33.11
N MET A 31 -24.31 3.42 -33.07
CA MET A 31 -24.58 2.49 -31.98
C MET A 31 -23.91 1.14 -32.27
N GLY A 32 -23.15 0.61 -31.32
CA GLY A 32 -22.51 -0.70 -31.38
C GLY A 32 -23.08 -1.66 -30.36
N PHE A 33 -23.18 -2.93 -30.74
CA PHE A 33 -23.46 -4.03 -29.83
C PHE A 33 -22.35 -5.08 -29.93
N HIS A 34 -21.84 -5.48 -28.77
CA HIS A 34 -20.74 -6.45 -28.66
C HIS A 34 -21.15 -7.56 -27.69
N PRO A 35 -21.34 -8.81 -28.18
CA PRO A 35 -21.70 -9.92 -27.31
C PRO A 35 -20.53 -10.27 -26.36
N ARG A 36 -20.89 -10.87 -25.25
CA ARG A 36 -19.89 -11.35 -24.27
C ARG A 36 -18.83 -12.20 -24.91
N GLY A 37 -17.56 -11.89 -24.62
CA GLY A 37 -16.36 -12.59 -25.14
C GLY A 37 -15.81 -12.01 -26.45
N GLU A 38 -16.54 -11.11 -27.13
CA GLU A 38 -16.01 -10.44 -28.34
C GLU A 38 -14.83 -9.54 -28.01
N THR A 39 -13.76 -9.66 -28.81
CA THR A 39 -12.65 -8.73 -28.77
C THR A 39 -12.99 -7.49 -29.59
N ILE A 40 -13.27 -6.37 -28.91
CA ILE A 40 -13.69 -5.12 -29.53
C ILE A 40 -12.53 -4.41 -30.21
N ILE A 41 -11.36 -4.41 -29.56
CA ILE A 41 -10.09 -3.92 -30.14
C ILE A 41 -9.00 -4.92 -29.75
N ALA A 42 -8.27 -5.43 -30.71
CA ALA A 42 -7.15 -6.34 -30.45
C ALA A 42 -5.88 -5.55 -30.05
N ALA A 43 -5.06 -6.12 -29.18
CA ALA A 43 -3.76 -5.54 -28.83
C ALA A 43 -2.87 -5.41 -30.09
N GLY A 44 -2.21 -4.27 -30.25
CA GLY A 44 -1.38 -3.96 -31.43
C GLY A 44 -2.15 -3.56 -32.68
N ALA A 45 -3.47 -3.74 -32.75
CA ALA A 45 -4.28 -3.40 -33.91
C ALA A 45 -4.54 -1.88 -34.01
N PRO A 46 -4.72 -1.32 -35.21
CA PRO A 46 -5.24 0.02 -35.39
C PRO A 46 -6.69 0.08 -34.90
N SER A 47 -7.11 1.22 -34.35
CA SER A 47 -8.51 1.46 -34.05
C SER A 47 -9.07 2.56 -34.95
N GLU A 48 -10.16 2.24 -35.61
CA GLU A 48 -10.89 3.19 -36.44
C GLU A 48 -11.99 3.96 -35.67
N ARG A 49 -12.16 3.64 -34.38
CA ARG A 49 -13.27 4.16 -33.55
C ARG A 49 -12.82 4.34 -32.12
N VAL A 50 -13.41 5.35 -31.46
CA VAL A 50 -13.39 5.48 -30.01
C VAL A 50 -14.75 4.96 -29.48
N VAL A 51 -14.71 4.15 -28.44
CA VAL A 51 -15.89 3.45 -27.92
C VAL A 51 -16.31 4.08 -26.60
N VAL A 52 -17.59 4.44 -26.46
CA VAL A 52 -18.21 4.90 -25.21
C VAL A 52 -19.26 3.88 -24.77
N ILE A 53 -19.07 3.28 -23.61
CA ILE A 53 -19.94 2.22 -23.09
C ILE A 53 -21.23 2.84 -22.55
N LEU A 54 -22.38 2.42 -23.08
CA LEU A 54 -23.70 2.76 -22.54
C LEU A 54 -24.15 1.75 -21.48
N LYS A 55 -23.96 0.46 -21.77
CA LYS A 55 -24.35 -0.63 -20.88
C LYS A 55 -23.39 -1.80 -21.07
N GLY A 56 -23.10 -2.52 -19.98
CA GLY A 56 -22.21 -3.67 -19.99
C GLY A 56 -20.82 -3.37 -19.40
N ARG A 57 -19.94 -4.36 -19.49
CA ARG A 57 -18.55 -4.28 -19.00
C ARG A 57 -17.59 -4.78 -20.06
N VAL A 58 -16.44 -4.09 -20.16
CA VAL A 58 -15.32 -4.42 -21.04
C VAL A 58 -14.09 -4.60 -20.20
N GLN A 59 -13.28 -5.61 -20.49
CA GLN A 59 -11.97 -5.84 -19.88
C GLN A 59 -10.85 -5.46 -20.83
N ALA A 60 -9.87 -4.72 -20.32
CA ALA A 60 -8.61 -4.50 -20.99
C ALA A 60 -7.60 -5.59 -20.58
N PHE A 61 -6.83 -6.09 -21.55
CA PHE A 61 -5.82 -7.12 -21.33
C PHE A 61 -4.56 -6.85 -22.17
N ASP A 62 -3.44 -7.29 -21.62
CA ASP A 62 -2.16 -7.36 -22.34
C ASP A 62 -1.89 -8.78 -22.76
N VAL A 63 -1.10 -8.94 -23.83
CA VAL A 63 -0.63 -10.25 -24.31
C VAL A 63 0.88 -10.27 -24.12
N ASP A 64 1.40 -11.20 -23.31
CA ASP A 64 2.83 -11.37 -23.11
C ASP A 64 3.51 -12.01 -24.34
N ALA A 65 4.83 -12.07 -24.32
CA ALA A 65 5.62 -12.66 -25.42
C ALA A 65 5.36 -14.17 -25.64
N ALA A 66 4.73 -14.83 -24.65
CA ALA A 66 4.34 -16.24 -24.72
C ALA A 66 2.88 -16.43 -25.16
N GLY A 67 2.13 -15.33 -25.41
CA GLY A 67 0.74 -15.36 -25.87
C GLY A 67 -0.28 -15.44 -24.72
N HIS A 68 0.14 -15.34 -23.45
CA HIS A 68 -0.79 -15.35 -22.33
C HIS A 68 -1.43 -13.99 -22.13
N GLU A 69 -2.75 -13.99 -21.93
CA GLU A 69 -3.52 -12.77 -21.65
C GLU A 69 -3.46 -12.41 -20.16
N GLN A 70 -3.04 -11.20 -19.86
CA GLN A 70 -3.03 -10.63 -18.51
C GLN A 70 -4.03 -9.48 -18.42
N ARG A 71 -5.10 -9.66 -17.64
CA ARG A 71 -6.14 -8.64 -17.43
C ARG A 71 -5.64 -7.60 -16.43
N PHE A 72 -5.85 -6.31 -16.72
CA PHE A 72 -5.35 -5.24 -15.85
C PHE A 72 -6.36 -4.11 -15.57
N ALA A 73 -7.42 -3.92 -16.39
CA ALA A 73 -8.43 -2.88 -16.17
C ALA A 73 -9.82 -3.33 -16.63
N GLY A 74 -10.87 -2.84 -15.95
CA GLY A 74 -12.27 -2.99 -16.30
C GLY A 74 -12.89 -1.65 -16.65
N TYR A 75 -13.74 -1.62 -17.67
CA TYR A 75 -14.50 -0.47 -18.14
C TYR A 75 -16.00 -0.76 -18.02
N GLY A 76 -16.79 0.22 -17.59
CA GLY A 76 -18.23 0.11 -17.40
C GLY A 76 -19.01 1.24 -18.08
N SER A 77 -20.32 1.31 -17.80
CA SER A 77 -21.21 2.35 -18.38
C SER A 77 -20.68 3.76 -18.13
N GLY A 78 -20.59 4.55 -19.19
CA GLY A 78 -20.04 5.90 -19.22
C GLY A 78 -18.52 5.98 -19.43
N ASP A 79 -17.81 4.85 -19.43
CA ASP A 79 -16.39 4.82 -19.74
C ASP A 79 -16.13 4.88 -21.24
N LEU A 80 -14.94 5.43 -21.58
CA LEU A 80 -14.47 5.59 -22.94
C LEU A 80 -13.12 4.90 -23.10
N PHE A 81 -12.96 4.12 -24.20
CA PHE A 81 -11.70 3.47 -24.56
C PHE A 81 -11.43 3.54 -26.06
N GLY A 82 -10.21 3.18 -26.48
CA GLY A 82 -9.80 3.26 -27.89
C GLY A 82 -9.26 4.61 -28.33
N ALA A 83 -9.44 5.70 -27.56
CA ALA A 83 -8.94 7.03 -27.89
C ALA A 83 -7.44 7.07 -28.14
N TRP A 84 -6.66 6.37 -27.31
CA TRP A 84 -5.22 6.21 -27.49
C TRP A 84 -4.87 5.53 -28.82
N ALA A 85 -5.55 4.43 -29.13
CA ALA A 85 -5.30 3.72 -30.36
C ALA A 85 -5.55 4.58 -31.61
N VAL A 86 -6.57 5.47 -31.55
CA VAL A 86 -6.85 6.44 -32.61
C VAL A 86 -5.77 7.52 -32.69
N MET A 87 -5.22 7.97 -31.55
CA MET A 87 -4.19 9.02 -31.50
C MET A 87 -2.81 8.47 -31.87
N ALA A 88 -2.43 7.31 -31.34
CA ALA A 88 -1.12 6.69 -31.54
C ALA A 88 -1.05 5.77 -32.76
N GLY A 89 -2.18 5.53 -33.45
CA GLY A 89 -2.29 4.68 -34.63
C GLY A 89 -2.42 3.19 -34.34
N ARG A 90 -2.14 2.73 -33.12
CA ARG A 90 -2.26 1.32 -32.70
C ARG A 90 -2.71 1.20 -31.25
N ALA A 91 -3.53 0.21 -30.94
CA ALA A 91 -3.95 -0.12 -29.60
C ALA A 91 -2.78 -0.74 -28.82
N ARG A 92 -2.46 -0.17 -27.65
CA ARG A 92 -1.45 -0.76 -26.76
C ARG A 92 -1.99 -2.05 -26.11
N HIS A 93 -3.28 -2.07 -25.78
CA HIS A 93 -3.95 -3.14 -25.05
C HIS A 93 -5.11 -3.70 -25.86
N GLY A 94 -5.48 -4.97 -25.63
CA GLY A 94 -6.71 -5.56 -26.15
C GLY A 94 -7.91 -5.18 -25.24
N TYR A 95 -9.10 -5.08 -25.85
CA TYR A 95 -10.36 -4.80 -25.15
C TYR A 95 -11.39 -5.86 -25.51
N ARG A 96 -11.93 -6.56 -24.50
CA ARG A 96 -12.90 -7.65 -24.69
C ARG A 96 -14.16 -7.41 -23.87
N ALA A 97 -15.32 -7.69 -24.44
CA ALA A 97 -16.59 -7.64 -23.75
C ALA A 97 -16.69 -8.71 -22.64
N ASP A 98 -16.82 -8.31 -21.38
CA ASP A 98 -16.99 -9.21 -20.22
C ASP A 98 -18.47 -9.61 -20.03
N THR A 99 -19.37 -8.74 -20.45
CA THR A 99 -20.82 -8.98 -20.59
C THR A 99 -21.25 -8.50 -21.97
N ASP A 100 -22.53 -8.67 -22.33
CA ASP A 100 -23.06 -7.99 -23.51
C ASP A 100 -22.93 -6.48 -23.33
N VAL A 101 -22.37 -5.79 -24.34
CA VAL A 101 -22.04 -4.37 -24.31
C VAL A 101 -22.83 -3.62 -25.38
N VAL A 102 -23.51 -2.57 -24.96
CA VAL A 102 -24.07 -1.54 -25.86
C VAL A 102 -23.21 -0.30 -25.75
N SER A 103 -22.78 0.26 -26.87
CA SER A 103 -21.83 1.38 -26.92
C SER A 103 -22.19 2.39 -27.99
N TYR A 104 -21.67 3.63 -27.85
CA TYR A 104 -21.50 4.54 -28.98
C TYR A 104 -20.10 4.42 -29.55
N LEU A 105 -20.03 4.48 -30.87
CA LEU A 105 -18.80 4.37 -31.67
C LEU A 105 -18.55 5.74 -32.31
N ILE A 106 -17.48 6.41 -31.91
CA ILE A 106 -17.05 7.68 -32.48
C ILE A 106 -16.02 7.38 -33.58
N PRO A 107 -16.28 7.71 -34.86
CA PRO A 107 -15.32 7.47 -35.93
C PRO A 107 -14.00 8.21 -35.71
N ALA A 108 -12.86 7.54 -35.98
CA ALA A 108 -11.53 8.12 -35.80
C ALA A 108 -11.29 9.45 -36.54
N PRO A 109 -11.79 9.68 -37.76
CA PRO A 109 -11.67 10.97 -38.43
C PRO A 109 -12.36 12.11 -37.66
N VAL A 110 -13.60 11.85 -37.17
CA VAL A 110 -14.37 12.82 -36.38
C VAL A 110 -13.67 13.13 -35.07
N PHE A 111 -13.18 12.09 -34.38
CA PHE A 111 -12.46 12.25 -33.13
C PHE A 111 -11.17 13.05 -33.31
N ARG A 112 -10.37 12.78 -34.36
CA ARG A 112 -9.16 13.55 -34.66
C ARG A 112 -9.47 15.01 -35.00
N GLN A 113 -10.58 15.28 -35.70
CA GLN A 113 -10.99 16.63 -36.02
C GLN A 113 -11.42 17.40 -34.76
N LEU A 114 -12.15 16.76 -33.84
CA LEU A 114 -12.49 17.36 -32.56
C LEU A 114 -11.23 17.67 -31.71
N LEU A 115 -10.22 16.79 -31.73
CA LEU A 115 -8.95 17.06 -31.06
C LEU A 115 -8.22 18.26 -31.67
N ALA A 116 -8.30 18.47 -33.00
CA ALA A 116 -7.66 19.58 -33.67
C ALA A 116 -8.41 20.91 -33.46
N ASP A 117 -9.74 20.88 -33.50
CA ASP A 117 -10.60 22.07 -33.41
C ASP A 117 -10.77 22.57 -31.97
N TYR A 118 -10.64 21.69 -30.95
CA TYR A 118 -10.90 22.00 -29.53
C TYR A 118 -9.69 21.69 -28.65
N PRO A 119 -8.73 22.64 -28.47
CA PRO A 119 -7.54 22.42 -27.64
C PRO A 119 -7.82 21.96 -26.21
N PRO A 120 -8.86 22.44 -25.47
CA PRO A 120 -9.20 21.92 -24.15
C PRO A 120 -9.64 20.44 -24.18
N PHE A 121 -10.38 20.02 -25.20
CA PHE A 121 -10.77 18.63 -25.42
C PHE A 121 -9.55 17.76 -25.73
N ALA A 122 -8.62 18.24 -26.56
CA ALA A 122 -7.36 17.55 -26.84
C ALA A 122 -6.46 17.46 -25.59
N ALA A 123 -6.35 18.53 -24.81
CA ALA A 123 -5.60 18.57 -23.56
C ALA A 123 -6.15 17.54 -22.55
N TRP A 124 -7.47 17.38 -22.45
CA TRP A 124 -8.08 16.36 -21.57
C TRP A 124 -7.64 14.94 -21.93
N PHE A 125 -7.48 14.61 -23.21
CA PHE A 125 -6.95 13.31 -23.62
C PHE A 125 -5.44 13.22 -23.43
N GLN A 126 -4.70 14.31 -23.57
CA GLN A 126 -3.26 14.39 -23.31
C GLN A 126 -2.95 14.42 -21.82
N GLU A 127 -3.68 15.21 -21.04
CA GLU A 127 -3.63 15.23 -19.58
C GLU A 127 -4.29 13.99 -18.99
N GLY A 128 -5.38 13.51 -19.57
CA GLY A 128 -6.02 12.25 -19.22
C GLY A 128 -5.16 11.04 -19.53
N LEU A 129 -4.19 11.15 -20.45
CA LEU A 129 -3.13 10.15 -20.65
C LEU A 129 -2.02 10.30 -19.60
N ALA A 130 -1.68 11.50 -19.19
CA ALA A 130 -0.83 11.73 -18.03
C ALA A 130 -1.56 11.33 -16.75
N VAL A 131 -2.86 11.61 -16.60
CA VAL A 131 -3.71 11.29 -15.43
C VAL A 131 -4.29 9.87 -15.49
N LYS A 132 -4.62 9.29 -16.66
CA LYS A 132 -4.95 7.84 -16.79
C LYS A 132 -3.70 6.97 -16.83
N GLY A 133 -2.59 7.47 -17.36
CA GLY A 133 -1.26 6.99 -17.06
C GLY A 133 -0.97 7.11 -15.56
N GLN A 134 -1.33 8.21 -14.88
CA GLN A 134 -1.26 8.35 -13.43
C GLN A 134 -2.32 7.51 -12.68
N LEU A 135 -3.50 7.21 -13.21
CA LEU A 135 -4.52 6.38 -12.55
C LEU A 135 -4.33 4.88 -12.81
N ALA A 136 -3.88 4.47 -13.99
CA ALA A 136 -3.33 3.14 -14.23
C ALA A 136 -1.94 2.97 -13.57
N ARG A 137 -1.24 4.08 -13.35
CA ARG A 137 0.05 4.23 -12.68
C ARG A 137 -0.10 4.45 -11.17
N ARG A 138 -1.19 4.99 -10.64
CA ARG A 138 -1.45 5.13 -9.20
C ARG A 138 -1.57 3.80 -8.44
N GLY A 139 -1.52 2.66 -9.11
CA GLY A 139 -1.26 1.35 -8.52
C GLY A 139 0.20 0.91 -8.55
N ARG A 140 1.11 1.58 -9.32
CA ARG A 140 2.53 1.19 -9.47
C ARG A 140 3.53 2.35 -9.49
N ASP A 141 3.12 3.62 -9.63
CA ASP A 141 3.97 4.64 -10.26
C ASP A 141 4.21 5.93 -9.48
N SER A 142 4.17 5.90 -8.18
CA SER A 142 4.58 7.10 -7.46
C SER A 142 5.92 6.96 -6.75
N GLU A 143 6.37 5.74 -6.48
CA GLU A 143 7.81 5.47 -6.30
C GLU A 143 8.57 5.86 -7.59
N LEU A 144 7.91 5.69 -8.73
CA LEU A 144 8.44 6.03 -10.05
C LEU A 144 8.42 7.54 -10.37
N ALA A 145 7.54 8.36 -9.80
CA ALA A 145 7.50 9.79 -10.12
C ALA A 145 8.69 10.56 -9.49
N GLU A 146 9.12 10.20 -8.29
CA GLU A 146 10.35 10.73 -7.70
C GLU A 146 11.58 10.19 -8.44
N LEU A 147 11.57 8.91 -8.83
CA LEU A 147 12.58 8.30 -9.71
C LEU A 147 12.66 8.99 -11.07
N MET A 148 11.53 9.48 -11.60
CA MET A 148 11.45 10.18 -12.89
C MET A 148 12.02 11.60 -12.85
N VAL A 149 12.24 12.18 -11.68
CA VAL A 149 12.79 13.54 -11.53
C VAL A 149 14.09 13.56 -10.74
N THR A 150 14.43 12.49 -10.03
CA THR A 150 15.65 12.42 -9.21
C THR A 150 16.84 12.00 -10.08
N PRO A 151 17.89 12.85 -10.19
CA PRO A 151 19.10 12.49 -10.93
C PRO A 151 19.82 11.30 -10.27
N VAL A 152 20.44 10.45 -11.07
CA VAL A 152 21.27 9.31 -10.63
C VAL A 152 22.37 9.78 -9.69
N GLY A 153 22.97 10.96 -9.94
CA GLY A 153 24.01 11.54 -9.09
C GLY A 153 23.55 12.00 -7.70
N ALA A 154 22.21 12.05 -7.45
CA ALA A 154 21.67 12.35 -6.13
C ALA A 154 21.59 11.11 -5.22
N ALA A 155 21.69 9.90 -5.77
CA ALA A 155 21.75 8.67 -4.99
C ALA A 155 23.16 8.45 -4.39
N GLU A 156 23.23 7.71 -3.29
CA GLU A 156 24.49 7.26 -2.72
C GLU A 156 25.06 6.14 -3.60
N LEU A 157 26.08 6.47 -4.41
CA LEU A 157 26.69 5.53 -5.32
C LEU A 157 27.67 4.61 -4.57
N ALA A 158 27.66 3.32 -4.92
CA ALA A 158 28.72 2.41 -4.46
C ALA A 158 30.04 2.74 -5.17
N PRO A 159 31.21 2.62 -4.50
CA PRO A 159 32.51 2.92 -5.10
C PRO A 159 32.79 2.11 -6.37
N ALA A 160 33.33 2.75 -7.40
CA ALA A 160 33.83 2.10 -8.61
C ALA A 160 35.17 1.42 -8.36
N VAL A 161 35.17 0.22 -7.82
CA VAL A 161 36.39 -0.54 -7.53
C VAL A 161 36.89 -1.24 -8.80
N ARG A 162 38.13 -0.94 -9.21
CA ARG A 162 38.73 -1.45 -10.45
C ARG A 162 39.80 -2.51 -10.15
N VAL A 163 39.88 -3.52 -10.98
CA VAL A 163 40.87 -4.59 -10.93
C VAL A 163 41.35 -4.96 -12.34
N PRO A 164 42.63 -5.36 -12.54
CA PRO A 164 43.11 -5.89 -13.82
C PRO A 164 42.40 -7.19 -14.21
N ALA A 165 42.25 -7.47 -15.51
CA ALA A 165 41.70 -8.72 -16.01
C ALA A 165 42.43 -9.97 -15.54
N THR A 166 43.71 -9.82 -15.15
CA THR A 166 44.57 -10.90 -14.61
C THR A 166 44.31 -11.21 -13.14
N THR A 167 43.50 -10.41 -12.43
CA THR A 167 43.15 -10.65 -11.03
C THR A 167 42.52 -12.02 -10.86
N THR A 168 42.92 -12.77 -9.83
CA THR A 168 42.35 -14.12 -9.59
C THR A 168 40.97 -14.05 -9.00
N ILE A 169 40.17 -15.12 -9.15
CA ILE A 169 38.85 -15.26 -8.52
C ILE A 169 38.95 -15.09 -6.99
N ALA A 170 40.00 -15.64 -6.37
CA ALA A 170 40.27 -15.52 -4.94
C ALA A 170 40.50 -14.06 -4.52
N ASP A 171 41.37 -13.34 -5.22
CA ASP A 171 41.68 -11.93 -4.94
C ASP A 171 40.49 -11.01 -5.23
N ALA A 172 39.77 -11.25 -6.32
CA ALA A 172 38.54 -10.52 -6.64
C ALA A 172 37.47 -10.70 -5.55
N SER A 173 37.29 -11.92 -5.05
CA SER A 173 36.39 -12.22 -3.94
C SER A 173 36.82 -11.53 -2.63
N ALA A 174 38.11 -11.48 -2.34
CA ALA A 174 38.65 -10.72 -1.20
C ALA A 174 38.39 -9.22 -1.38
N ARG A 175 38.63 -8.68 -2.59
CA ARG A 175 38.45 -7.26 -2.90
C ARG A 175 36.99 -6.79 -2.79
N LEU A 176 36.01 -7.60 -3.25
CA LEU A 176 34.58 -7.34 -3.07
C LEU A 176 34.21 -7.20 -1.59
N ARG A 177 34.77 -8.05 -0.74
CA ARG A 177 34.52 -8.06 0.70
C ARG A 177 35.17 -6.88 1.43
N GLU A 178 36.44 -6.61 1.14
CA GLU A 178 37.20 -5.49 1.74
C GLU A 178 36.55 -4.14 1.39
N ALA A 179 36.25 -3.93 0.11
CA ALA A 179 35.63 -2.70 -0.37
C ALA A 179 34.13 -2.59 -0.06
N ARG A 180 33.50 -3.67 0.43
CA ARG A 180 32.06 -3.78 0.68
C ARG A 180 31.20 -3.42 -0.52
N VAL A 181 31.61 -3.90 -1.70
CA VAL A 181 30.89 -3.72 -2.97
C VAL A 181 30.41 -5.06 -3.51
N ASP A 182 29.43 -5.03 -4.41
CA ASP A 182 28.84 -6.23 -5.01
C ASP A 182 29.37 -6.52 -6.42
N CYS A 183 30.10 -5.58 -7.01
CA CYS A 183 30.75 -5.74 -8.29
C CYS A 183 32.11 -5.07 -8.36
N LEU A 184 32.95 -5.53 -9.30
CA LEU A 184 34.24 -4.93 -9.65
C LEU A 184 34.20 -4.55 -11.13
N LEU A 185 34.86 -3.45 -11.47
CA LEU A 185 35.16 -3.07 -12.85
C LEU A 185 36.47 -3.74 -13.25
N VAL A 186 36.45 -4.47 -14.36
CA VAL A 186 37.61 -5.25 -14.83
C VAL A 186 38.25 -4.54 -16.01
N ASP A 187 39.45 -4.02 -15.79
CA ASP A 187 40.26 -3.38 -16.83
C ASP A 187 41.02 -4.44 -17.63
N ASP A 188 40.82 -4.43 -18.92
CA ASP A 188 41.44 -5.35 -19.86
C ASP A 188 42.06 -4.54 -21.00
N PRO A 189 43.42 -4.64 -21.21
CA PRO A 189 44.10 -3.92 -22.29
C PRO A 189 43.57 -4.23 -23.69
N ALA A 190 42.88 -5.38 -23.86
CA ALA A 190 42.27 -5.77 -25.12
C ALA A 190 40.96 -5.05 -25.42
N HIS A 191 40.40 -4.33 -24.42
CA HIS A 191 39.13 -3.65 -24.51
C HIS A 191 39.23 -2.18 -24.06
N PRO A 192 38.69 -1.23 -24.86
CA PRO A 192 38.75 0.21 -24.53
C PRO A 192 37.91 0.58 -23.28
N GLU A 193 36.90 -0.23 -22.96
CA GLU A 193 36.05 -0.05 -21.79
C GLU A 193 36.17 -1.21 -20.81
N PRO A 194 36.07 -0.94 -19.50
CA PRO A 194 36.09 -1.99 -18.49
C PRO A 194 34.86 -2.90 -18.64
N GLY A 195 35.02 -4.16 -18.27
CA GLY A 195 33.89 -5.05 -18.04
C GLY A 195 33.43 -4.99 -16.58
N VAL A 196 32.35 -5.68 -16.24
CA VAL A 196 31.87 -5.82 -14.86
C VAL A 196 31.83 -7.29 -14.47
N VAL A 197 32.30 -7.61 -13.26
CA VAL A 197 32.15 -8.92 -12.62
C VAL A 197 31.47 -8.76 -11.27
N THR A 198 30.47 -9.59 -11.03
CA THR A 198 29.66 -9.58 -9.79
C THR A 198 29.98 -10.77 -8.89
N ARG A 199 29.46 -10.77 -7.66
CA ARG A 199 29.52 -11.96 -6.78
C ARG A 199 28.87 -13.18 -7.40
N THR A 200 27.77 -12.99 -8.15
CA THR A 200 27.04 -14.06 -8.82
C THR A 200 27.90 -14.69 -9.91
N ASP A 201 28.63 -13.86 -10.70
CA ASP A 201 29.52 -14.37 -11.75
C ASP A 201 30.66 -15.20 -11.15
N LEU A 202 31.25 -14.75 -10.03
CA LEU A 202 32.28 -15.53 -9.35
C LEU A 202 31.73 -16.84 -8.78
N LEU A 203 30.53 -16.82 -8.21
CA LEU A 203 29.87 -18.01 -7.68
C LEU A 203 29.55 -19.01 -8.80
N ASP A 204 29.01 -18.55 -9.92
CA ASP A 204 28.72 -19.40 -11.08
C ASP A 204 29.99 -19.98 -11.71
N ALA A 205 31.07 -19.19 -11.78
CA ALA A 205 32.36 -19.69 -12.23
C ALA A 205 32.88 -20.84 -11.36
N LEU A 206 32.75 -20.72 -10.03
CA LEU A 206 33.21 -21.75 -9.09
C LEU A 206 32.28 -22.98 -9.05
N THR A 207 30.95 -22.78 -9.09
CA THR A 207 29.98 -23.86 -8.88
C THR A 207 29.58 -24.57 -10.15
N ARG A 208 29.34 -23.83 -11.24
CA ARG A 208 28.89 -24.37 -12.53
C ARG A 208 30.04 -24.67 -13.45
N ALA A 209 30.95 -23.72 -13.69
CA ALA A 209 32.10 -23.89 -14.56
C ALA A 209 33.27 -24.61 -13.87
N ARG A 210 33.24 -24.80 -12.53
CA ARG A 210 34.31 -25.43 -11.75
C ARG A 210 35.67 -24.79 -11.98
N ALA A 211 35.69 -23.46 -12.19
CA ALA A 211 36.92 -22.71 -12.38
C ALA A 211 37.78 -22.75 -11.11
N PRO A 212 39.07 -22.92 -11.19
CA PRO A 212 39.95 -22.90 -10.03
C PRO A 212 40.05 -21.47 -9.47
N LEU A 213 40.27 -21.34 -8.15
CA LEU A 213 40.38 -20.05 -7.44
C LEU A 213 41.45 -19.11 -7.99
N HIS A 214 42.50 -19.66 -8.62
CA HIS A 214 43.57 -18.90 -9.25
C HIS A 214 43.28 -18.49 -10.71
N ALA A 215 42.12 -18.84 -11.26
CA ALA A 215 41.72 -18.42 -12.61
C ALA A 215 41.52 -16.90 -12.67
N PRO A 216 41.87 -16.22 -13.77
CA PRO A 216 41.67 -14.79 -13.93
C PRO A 216 40.21 -14.42 -14.15
N VAL A 217 39.81 -13.22 -13.67
CA VAL A 217 38.43 -12.74 -13.81
C VAL A 217 38.11 -12.09 -15.15
N GLY A 218 39.10 -11.79 -15.95
CA GLY A 218 38.93 -11.17 -17.29
C GLY A 218 37.91 -11.86 -18.16
N PRO A 219 37.96 -13.21 -18.34
CA PRO A 219 36.99 -13.97 -19.11
C PRO A 219 35.56 -13.99 -18.50
N LEU A 220 35.43 -13.71 -17.21
CA LEU A 220 34.13 -13.67 -16.51
C LEU A 220 33.46 -12.31 -16.60
N ALA A 221 34.19 -11.28 -17.02
CA ALA A 221 33.69 -9.92 -17.04
C ALA A 221 32.67 -9.71 -18.16
N SER A 222 31.46 -9.31 -17.79
CA SER A 222 30.39 -8.96 -18.73
C SER A 222 30.70 -7.67 -19.47
N ARG A 223 30.46 -7.66 -20.78
CA ARG A 223 30.66 -6.52 -21.71
C ARG A 223 29.53 -6.50 -22.76
N PRO A 224 29.15 -5.31 -23.31
CA PRO A 224 29.64 -3.97 -22.99
C PRO A 224 29.21 -3.50 -21.60
N LEU A 225 29.94 -2.53 -21.03
CA LEU A 225 29.58 -1.92 -19.73
C LEU A 225 28.28 -1.11 -19.90
N VAL A 226 27.25 -1.49 -19.18
CA VAL A 226 26.00 -0.73 -19.12
C VAL A 226 26.17 0.42 -18.12
N ALA A 227 25.97 1.67 -18.58
CA ALA A 227 26.21 2.86 -17.78
C ALA A 227 25.09 3.89 -17.93
N GLN A 228 24.89 4.72 -16.89
CA GLN A 228 24.02 5.88 -16.84
C GLN A 228 24.84 7.13 -16.52
N GLN A 229 24.38 8.33 -16.95
CA GLN A 229 24.99 9.57 -16.57
C GLN A 229 24.51 10.01 -15.18
N THR A 230 25.31 10.80 -14.44
CA THR A 230 24.88 11.42 -13.17
C THR A 230 23.63 12.29 -13.34
N THR A 231 23.41 12.84 -14.53
CA THR A 231 22.24 13.66 -14.89
C THR A 231 21.02 12.88 -15.31
N ASP A 232 21.17 11.59 -15.63
CA ASP A 232 20.03 10.71 -15.96
C ASP A 232 19.18 10.51 -14.71
N VAL A 233 17.90 10.17 -14.90
CA VAL A 233 17.00 9.97 -13.76
C VAL A 233 17.06 8.53 -13.23
N LEU A 234 16.82 8.36 -11.93
CA LEU A 234 16.86 7.04 -11.26
C LEU A 234 15.92 6.03 -11.92
N PHE A 235 14.77 6.49 -12.44
CA PHE A 235 13.84 5.64 -13.18
C PHE A 235 14.47 5.02 -14.43
N GLN A 236 15.30 5.78 -15.15
CA GLN A 236 15.96 5.29 -16.35
C GLN A 236 17.00 4.21 -16.00
N ALA A 237 17.71 4.39 -14.88
CA ALA A 237 18.61 3.36 -14.36
C ALA A 237 17.87 2.06 -13.99
N LEU A 238 16.70 2.17 -13.33
CA LEU A 238 15.86 1.01 -13.03
C LEU A 238 15.32 0.31 -14.27
N THR A 239 14.87 1.07 -15.26
CA THR A 239 14.38 0.52 -16.54
C THR A 239 15.51 -0.24 -17.23
N THR A 240 16.71 0.35 -17.29
CA THR A 240 17.90 -0.29 -17.86
C THR A 240 18.26 -1.58 -17.13
N MET A 241 18.22 -1.59 -15.80
CA MET A 241 18.46 -2.80 -15.01
C MET A 241 17.41 -3.88 -15.27
N ALA A 242 16.12 -3.50 -15.34
CA ALA A 242 15.02 -4.43 -15.58
C ALA A 242 15.03 -5.02 -17.00
N GLU A 243 15.23 -4.19 -18.03
CA GLU A 243 15.29 -4.62 -19.43
C GLU A 243 16.53 -5.48 -19.71
N GLY A 244 17.67 -5.06 -19.17
CA GLY A 244 18.94 -5.79 -19.29
C GLY A 244 19.04 -7.03 -18.40
N ARG A 245 18.07 -7.26 -17.48
CA ARG A 245 18.14 -8.28 -16.42
C ARG A 245 19.46 -8.24 -15.66
N ILE A 246 19.94 -7.02 -15.38
CA ILE A 246 21.17 -6.76 -14.64
C ILE A 246 20.81 -6.09 -13.31
N GLU A 247 21.60 -6.38 -12.26
CA GLU A 247 21.33 -5.88 -10.91
C GLU A 247 21.99 -4.52 -10.65
N ARG A 248 22.89 -4.06 -11.55
CA ARG A 248 23.71 -2.86 -11.40
C ARG A 248 24.05 -2.21 -12.73
N VAL A 249 24.19 -0.88 -12.69
CA VAL A 249 24.73 -0.07 -13.79
C VAL A 249 25.94 0.72 -13.30
N ALA A 250 26.90 1.00 -14.17
CA ALA A 250 27.95 1.97 -13.88
C ALA A 250 27.38 3.39 -13.98
N VAL A 251 27.95 4.33 -13.23
CA VAL A 251 27.55 5.74 -13.28
C VAL A 251 28.73 6.58 -13.76
N ARG A 252 28.47 7.40 -14.78
CA ARG A 252 29.46 8.28 -15.40
C ARG A 252 29.19 9.75 -15.11
N ASP A 253 30.25 10.50 -14.94
CA ASP A 253 30.22 11.96 -14.91
C ASP A 253 31.28 12.48 -15.87
N GLY A 254 30.84 13.21 -16.93
CA GLY A 254 31.74 13.73 -17.96
C GLY A 254 32.63 12.69 -18.64
N GLY A 255 32.21 11.42 -18.72
CA GLY A 255 32.96 10.32 -19.33
C GLY A 255 33.73 9.45 -18.32
N ALA A 256 34.02 9.94 -17.10
CA ALA A 256 34.64 9.14 -16.03
C ALA A 256 33.60 8.30 -15.27
N ILE A 257 33.96 7.07 -14.91
CA ILE A 257 33.09 6.23 -14.06
C ILE A 257 33.31 6.67 -12.61
N VAL A 258 32.26 7.24 -11.98
CA VAL A 258 32.30 7.78 -10.61
C VAL A 258 31.76 6.82 -9.56
N GLY A 259 31.02 5.79 -9.97
CA GLY A 259 30.46 4.81 -9.06
C GLY A 259 29.66 3.73 -9.78
N THR A 260 28.99 2.90 -9.01
CA THR A 260 27.99 1.96 -9.50
C THR A 260 26.69 2.16 -8.73
N LEU A 261 25.55 1.92 -9.39
CA LEU A 261 24.22 2.04 -8.83
C LEU A 261 23.48 0.72 -9.02
N GLY A 262 22.99 0.13 -7.96
CA GLY A 262 22.14 -1.05 -8.00
C GLY A 262 20.79 -0.80 -7.35
N MET A 263 19.93 -1.82 -7.35
CA MET A 263 18.60 -1.75 -6.75
C MET A 263 18.65 -1.38 -5.25
N ALA A 264 19.68 -1.87 -4.53
CA ALA A 264 19.83 -1.57 -3.10
C ALA A 264 20.08 -0.08 -2.84
N GLU A 265 20.94 0.57 -3.64
CA GLU A 265 21.23 2.00 -3.53
C GLU A 265 20.04 2.87 -3.94
N VAL A 266 19.30 2.46 -4.96
CA VAL A 266 18.05 3.12 -5.34
C VAL A 266 17.03 3.03 -4.21
N LEU A 267 16.83 1.85 -3.64
CA LEU A 267 15.93 1.66 -2.49
C LEU A 267 16.42 2.40 -1.24
N ALA A 268 17.74 2.46 -1.02
CA ALA A 268 18.32 3.21 0.10
C ALA A 268 18.10 4.72 -0.05
N HIS A 269 18.13 5.26 -1.26
CA HIS A 269 17.78 6.66 -1.52
C HIS A 269 16.35 6.99 -1.07
N TYR A 270 15.37 6.11 -1.33
CA TYR A 270 14.00 6.24 -0.84
C TYR A 270 13.88 6.03 0.67
N ALA A 271 14.59 5.02 1.19
CA ALA A 271 14.59 4.74 2.61
C ALA A 271 15.27 5.85 3.44
N SER A 272 16.05 6.74 2.83
CA SER A 272 16.84 7.76 3.55
C SER A 272 15.97 8.72 4.37
N HIS A 273 14.78 9.08 3.92
CA HIS A 273 13.85 9.92 4.70
C HIS A 273 13.31 9.18 5.93
N SER A 274 12.93 7.91 5.81
CA SER A 274 12.51 7.09 6.95
C SER A 274 13.69 6.70 7.84
N HIS A 275 14.86 6.51 7.26
CA HIS A 275 16.10 6.20 7.99
C HIS A 275 16.57 7.38 8.86
N LEU A 276 16.48 8.61 8.36
CA LEU A 276 16.78 9.82 9.14
C LEU A 276 15.85 9.97 10.35
N ILE A 277 14.54 9.73 10.18
CA ILE A 277 13.58 9.73 11.30
C ILE A 277 13.99 8.66 12.32
N THR A 278 14.29 7.45 11.84
CA THR A 278 14.73 6.33 12.68
C THR A 278 16.01 6.66 13.47
N LEU A 279 17.03 7.24 12.82
CA LEU A 279 18.28 7.65 13.49
C LEU A 279 18.06 8.76 14.50
N ARG A 280 17.22 9.77 14.19
CA ARG A 280 16.85 10.84 15.14
C ARG A 280 16.14 10.27 16.35
N LEU A 281 15.17 9.35 16.16
CA LEU A 281 14.49 8.68 17.26
C LEU A 281 15.45 7.87 18.13
N ALA A 282 16.36 7.09 17.53
CA ALA A 282 17.33 6.30 18.27
C ALA A 282 18.31 7.15 19.10
N ARG A 283 18.63 8.37 18.63
CA ARG A 283 19.55 9.31 19.29
C ARG A 283 18.86 10.29 20.23
N ALA A 284 17.53 10.41 20.18
CA ALA A 284 16.76 11.34 21.00
C ALA A 284 16.97 11.06 22.49
N ARG A 285 17.32 12.08 23.27
CA ARG A 285 17.58 12.02 24.72
C ARG A 285 16.52 12.71 25.56
N SER A 286 15.53 13.31 24.92
CA SER A 286 14.43 14.03 25.56
C SER A 286 13.12 13.82 24.79
N VAL A 287 11.99 14.04 25.47
CA VAL A 287 10.65 14.03 24.83
C VAL A 287 10.57 15.04 23.69
N ALA A 288 11.18 16.22 23.85
CA ALA A 288 11.21 17.26 22.82
C ALA A 288 11.92 16.79 21.54
N GLU A 289 13.05 16.07 21.67
CA GLU A 289 13.78 15.52 20.51
C GLU A 289 12.99 14.41 19.82
N VAL A 290 12.24 13.59 20.57
CA VAL A 290 11.32 12.58 20.00
C VAL A 290 10.20 13.29 19.24
N ALA A 291 9.62 14.36 19.81
CA ALA A 291 8.58 15.16 19.15
C ALA A 291 9.08 15.78 17.85
N ASP A 292 10.31 16.31 17.83
CA ASP A 292 10.94 16.85 16.64
C ASP A 292 11.10 15.82 15.52
N ALA A 293 11.64 14.65 15.87
CA ALA A 293 11.79 13.56 14.92
C ALA A 293 10.44 13.09 14.37
N ALA A 294 9.44 13.02 15.24
CA ALA A 294 8.09 12.58 14.90
C ALA A 294 7.34 13.53 13.94
N ARG A 295 7.65 14.85 13.95
CA ARG A 295 7.02 15.82 13.02
C ARG A 295 7.22 15.48 11.54
N GLY A 296 8.33 14.79 11.22
CA GLY A 296 8.62 14.34 9.85
C GLY A 296 7.68 13.27 9.30
N ILE A 297 7.02 12.49 10.17
CA ILE A 297 6.22 11.33 9.74
C ILE A 297 4.98 11.76 8.93
N HIS A 298 4.26 12.80 9.31
CA HIS A 298 3.10 13.27 8.54
C HIS A 298 3.49 13.71 7.12
N ARG A 299 4.64 14.37 6.98
CA ARG A 299 5.18 14.75 5.66
C ARG A 299 5.55 13.51 4.85
N LEU A 300 6.20 12.54 5.49
CA LEU A 300 6.55 11.26 4.86
C LEU A 300 5.31 10.52 4.37
N VAL A 301 4.26 10.39 5.20
CA VAL A 301 2.98 9.75 4.82
C VAL A 301 2.38 10.45 3.61
N ARG A 302 2.32 11.78 3.63
CA ARG A 302 1.77 12.58 2.52
C ARG A 302 2.56 12.36 1.23
N THR A 303 3.88 12.43 1.29
CA THR A 303 4.77 12.21 0.15
C THR A 303 4.59 10.82 -0.43
N LEU A 304 4.73 9.78 0.39
CA LEU A 304 4.59 8.39 -0.05
C LEU A 304 3.19 8.06 -0.56
N HIS A 305 2.14 8.65 0.05
CA HIS A 305 0.77 8.51 -0.41
C HIS A 305 0.55 9.19 -1.76
N ALA A 306 0.99 10.44 -1.93
CA ALA A 306 0.93 11.17 -3.21
C ALA A 306 1.72 10.43 -4.31
N GLN A 307 2.78 9.77 -3.94
CA GLN A 307 3.56 8.90 -4.80
C GLN A 307 2.89 7.52 -5.04
N GLY A 308 1.71 7.12 -4.46
CA GLY A 308 0.92 5.91 -4.67
C GLY A 308 1.53 4.65 -4.07
N VAL A 309 2.41 4.79 -3.08
CA VAL A 309 2.88 3.62 -2.31
C VAL A 309 1.67 2.81 -1.84
N ARG A 310 1.70 1.50 -2.07
CA ARG A 310 0.59 0.62 -1.71
C ARG A 310 0.26 0.71 -0.22
N MET A 311 -1.03 0.76 0.09
CA MET A 311 -1.52 0.96 1.45
C MET A 311 -0.89 0.01 2.49
N PRO A 312 -0.77 -1.33 2.26
CA PRO A 312 -0.15 -2.22 3.23
C PRO A 312 1.31 -1.86 3.55
N ALA A 313 2.11 -1.49 2.55
CA ALA A 313 3.50 -1.09 2.73
C ALA A 313 3.63 0.25 3.49
N LEU A 314 2.77 1.23 3.15
CA LEU A 314 2.72 2.52 3.85
C LEU A 314 2.33 2.34 5.32
N MET A 315 1.32 1.51 5.61
CA MET A 315 0.88 1.18 6.97
C MET A 315 2.00 0.52 7.78
N GLU A 316 2.69 -0.46 7.20
CA GLU A 316 3.79 -1.17 7.88
C GLU A 316 4.94 -0.22 8.23
N LEU A 317 5.35 0.65 7.29
CA LEU A 317 6.39 1.64 7.52
C LEU A 317 5.99 2.63 8.64
N VAL A 318 4.79 3.21 8.56
CA VAL A 318 4.31 4.18 9.55
C VAL A 318 4.20 3.54 10.93
N SER A 319 3.65 2.32 11.01
CA SER A 319 3.53 1.61 12.28
C SER A 319 4.89 1.23 12.87
N ALA A 320 5.89 0.91 12.05
CA ALA A 320 7.25 0.69 12.51
C ALA A 320 7.84 1.97 13.15
N LEU A 321 7.62 3.15 12.55
CA LEU A 321 8.06 4.44 13.08
C LEU A 321 7.30 4.80 14.37
N ASN A 322 5.99 4.61 14.40
CA ASN A 322 5.16 4.83 15.60
C ASN A 322 5.60 3.94 16.77
N SER A 323 5.86 2.65 16.50
CA SER A 323 6.38 1.72 17.51
C SER A 323 7.71 2.20 18.10
N ARG A 324 8.61 2.75 17.28
CA ARG A 324 9.89 3.33 17.74
C ARG A 324 9.69 4.58 18.58
N ILE A 325 8.75 5.46 18.22
CA ILE A 325 8.38 6.62 19.04
C ILE A 325 7.93 6.15 20.44
N MET A 326 6.99 5.20 20.49
CA MET A 326 6.45 4.69 21.74
C MET A 326 7.52 3.99 22.57
N ALA A 327 8.36 3.17 21.97
CA ALA A 327 9.47 2.51 22.63
C ALA A 327 10.48 3.54 23.20
N ARG A 328 10.83 4.57 22.42
CA ARG A 328 11.79 5.59 22.88
C ARG A 328 11.24 6.45 24.02
N LEU A 329 9.99 6.86 23.95
CA LEU A 329 9.33 7.56 25.06
C LEU A 329 9.28 6.69 26.32
N TYR A 330 8.94 5.42 26.17
CA TYR A 330 8.93 4.47 27.29
C TYR A 330 10.31 4.35 27.94
N GLU A 331 11.38 4.21 27.16
CA GLU A 331 12.77 4.15 27.66
C GLU A 331 13.21 5.44 28.38
N LEU A 332 12.78 6.61 27.88
CA LEU A 332 13.13 7.91 28.46
C LEU A 332 12.36 8.20 29.76
N LEU A 333 11.14 7.72 29.89
CA LEU A 333 10.24 8.07 30.98
C LEU A 333 10.19 7.04 32.11
N LEU A 334 10.61 5.78 31.83
CA LEU A 334 10.64 4.73 32.87
C LEU A 334 12.08 4.44 33.30
N PRO A 335 12.33 4.32 34.62
CA PRO A 335 13.59 3.78 35.12
C PRO A 335 13.88 2.37 34.59
N PRO A 336 15.14 1.99 34.31
CA PRO A 336 15.49 0.67 33.77
C PRO A 336 15.02 -0.51 34.62
N ALA A 337 14.88 -0.33 35.92
CA ALA A 337 14.35 -1.36 36.83
C ALA A 337 12.86 -1.65 36.54
N LEU A 338 12.05 -0.63 36.26
CA LEU A 338 10.65 -0.78 35.90
C LEU A 338 10.48 -1.28 34.47
N GLN A 339 11.37 -0.89 33.54
CA GLN A 339 11.35 -1.42 32.16
C GLN A 339 11.48 -2.95 32.13
N ARG A 340 12.28 -3.54 32.99
CA ARG A 340 12.43 -5.01 33.10
C ARG A 340 11.26 -5.73 33.77
N GLN A 341 10.39 -4.99 34.43
CA GLN A 341 9.23 -5.53 35.15
C GLN A 341 7.90 -5.15 34.52
N THR A 342 7.93 -4.54 33.34
CA THR A 342 6.73 -4.13 32.62
C THR A 342 6.87 -4.40 31.12
N CYS A 343 5.72 -4.57 30.43
CA CYS A 343 5.65 -4.72 28.98
C CYS A 343 4.62 -3.76 28.42
N LEU A 344 5.09 -2.81 27.60
CA LEU A 344 4.22 -1.88 26.88
C LEU A 344 3.62 -2.56 25.66
N LEU A 345 2.31 -2.51 25.56
CA LEU A 345 1.54 -3.03 24.45
C LEU A 345 0.92 -1.89 23.64
N VAL A 346 0.89 -2.03 22.34
CA VAL A 346 0.03 -1.26 21.44
C VAL A 346 -1.16 -2.11 21.01
N LEU A 347 -2.31 -1.46 20.85
CA LEU A 347 -3.59 -2.12 20.65
C LEU A 347 -4.26 -1.62 19.37
N GLY A 348 -5.43 -2.15 19.06
CA GLY A 348 -6.26 -1.66 17.97
C GLY A 348 -5.55 -1.60 16.61
N SER A 349 -5.65 -0.48 15.90
CA SER A 349 -5.02 -0.31 14.59
C SER A 349 -3.49 -0.30 14.64
N GLU A 350 -2.89 0.23 15.73
CA GLU A 350 -1.43 0.20 15.93
C GLU A 350 -0.93 -1.22 16.22
N GLY A 351 -1.70 -1.99 17.01
CA GLY A 351 -1.41 -3.41 17.26
C GLY A 351 -1.42 -4.24 15.98
N ARG A 352 -2.35 -3.95 15.07
CA ARG A 352 -2.44 -4.58 13.75
C ARG A 352 -1.45 -4.05 12.71
N ARG A 353 -0.68 -3.01 13.02
CA ARG A 353 0.19 -2.29 12.08
C ARG A 353 -0.59 -1.68 10.91
N GLU A 354 -1.74 -1.06 11.19
CA GLU A 354 -2.65 -0.48 10.20
C GLU A 354 -2.92 1.01 10.43
N GLN A 355 -2.25 1.64 11.38
CA GLN A 355 -2.41 3.07 11.66
C GLN A 355 -1.55 3.89 10.70
N LEU A 356 -2.16 4.88 10.05
CA LEU A 356 -1.52 5.76 9.08
C LEU A 356 -1.25 7.16 9.63
N LEU A 357 -2.23 7.73 10.32
CA LEU A 357 -2.11 9.01 11.01
C LEU A 357 -2.29 8.80 12.51
N ARG A 358 -1.82 9.76 13.29
CA ARG A 358 -1.94 9.77 14.75
C ARG A 358 -3.34 10.22 15.13
N THR A 359 -4.29 9.30 15.12
CA THR A 359 -5.71 9.60 15.39
C THR A 359 -6.12 9.38 16.84
N ASP A 360 -5.42 8.49 17.54
CA ASP A 360 -5.66 8.12 18.94
C ASP A 360 -4.46 7.39 19.52
N GLN A 361 -4.41 7.27 20.85
CA GLN A 361 -3.46 6.39 21.54
C GLN A 361 -4.22 5.17 22.05
N ASP A 362 -3.93 4.00 21.49
CA ASP A 362 -4.42 2.72 21.98
C ASP A 362 -3.25 1.91 22.55
N ASN A 363 -3.07 1.94 23.87
CA ASN A 363 -1.95 1.26 24.52
C ASN A 363 -2.32 0.70 25.89
N ALA A 364 -1.56 -0.31 26.33
CA ALA A 364 -1.74 -0.97 27.61
C ALA A 364 -0.38 -1.37 28.21
N LEU A 365 -0.37 -1.68 29.48
CA LEU A 365 0.82 -2.15 30.19
C LEU A 365 0.53 -3.44 30.96
N VAL A 366 1.38 -4.44 30.75
CA VAL A 366 1.45 -5.61 31.63
C VAL A 366 2.56 -5.36 32.65
N VAL A 367 2.24 -5.52 33.92
CA VAL A 367 3.15 -5.31 35.05
C VAL A 367 3.43 -6.66 35.73
N ALA A 368 4.67 -6.97 36.05
CA ALA A 368 5.04 -8.17 36.82
C ALA A 368 4.34 -8.18 38.18
N ASP A 369 3.90 -9.36 38.63
CA ASP A 369 3.11 -9.50 39.86
C ASP A 369 3.84 -8.98 41.13
N GLY A 370 5.18 -9.04 41.16
CA GLY A 370 6.01 -8.56 42.29
C GLY A 370 6.58 -7.15 42.12
N CYS A 371 6.16 -6.38 41.10
CA CYS A 371 6.70 -5.06 40.80
C CYS A 371 6.29 -4.03 41.87
N ASP A 372 7.22 -3.18 42.31
CA ASP A 372 6.89 -1.94 43.04
C ASP A 372 6.42 -0.89 42.04
N ASP A 373 5.13 -0.59 42.05
CA ASP A 373 4.46 0.26 41.09
C ASP A 373 4.20 1.70 41.57
N THR A 374 4.80 2.10 42.70
CA THR A 374 4.57 3.45 43.32
C THR A 374 4.94 4.59 42.36
N ALA A 375 6.01 4.43 41.56
CA ALA A 375 6.42 5.43 40.55
C ALA A 375 5.74 5.24 39.18
N LEU A 376 5.07 4.11 38.97
CA LEU A 376 4.59 3.71 37.64
C LEU A 376 3.40 4.56 37.17
N GLU A 377 2.52 4.96 38.07
CA GLU A 377 1.36 5.80 37.74
C GLU A 377 1.78 7.16 37.18
N ALA A 378 2.70 7.83 37.86
CA ALA A 378 3.22 9.13 37.43
C ALA A 378 3.98 9.02 36.08
N ALA A 379 4.77 7.95 35.90
CA ALA A 379 5.49 7.71 34.67
C ALA A 379 4.54 7.45 33.49
N MET A 380 3.50 6.67 33.67
CA MET A 380 2.50 6.36 32.63
C MET A 380 1.60 7.54 32.30
N ALA A 381 1.25 8.37 33.28
CA ALA A 381 0.60 9.65 33.03
C ALA A 381 1.50 10.59 32.21
N GLY A 382 2.81 10.62 32.53
CA GLY A 382 3.81 11.35 31.75
C GLY A 382 3.93 10.83 30.31
N PHE A 383 3.93 9.52 30.12
CA PHE A 383 3.96 8.88 28.82
C PHE A 383 2.75 9.26 27.94
N SER A 384 1.53 9.19 28.50
CA SER A 384 0.31 9.58 27.77
C SER A 384 0.31 11.08 27.42
N ARG A 385 0.81 11.96 28.30
CA ARG A 385 0.98 13.39 27.98
C ARG A 385 1.98 13.61 26.86
N ALA A 386 3.15 12.98 26.93
CA ALA A 386 4.18 13.09 25.89
C ALA A 386 3.67 12.62 24.52
N LEU A 387 2.87 11.56 24.47
CA LEU A 387 2.20 11.14 23.24
C LEU A 387 1.23 12.21 22.74
N GLY A 388 0.47 12.87 23.63
CA GLY A 388 -0.40 13.99 23.28
C GLY A 388 0.37 15.16 22.65
N GLU A 389 1.51 15.54 23.23
CA GLU A 389 2.39 16.60 22.70
C GLU A 389 3.00 16.25 21.33
N ILE A 390 3.20 14.96 21.06
CA ILE A 390 3.68 14.46 19.77
C ILE A 390 2.56 14.40 18.72
N GLY A 391 1.29 14.57 19.14
CA GLY A 391 0.15 14.59 18.25
C GLY A 391 -0.66 13.29 18.22
N TYR A 392 -0.58 12.44 19.25
CA TYR A 392 -1.51 11.34 19.49
C TYR A 392 -2.57 11.79 20.49
N PRO A 393 -3.78 12.16 20.07
CA PRO A 393 -4.82 12.58 20.99
C PRO A 393 -5.24 11.43 21.92
N PRO A 394 -5.77 11.72 23.11
CA PRO A 394 -6.29 10.70 24.00
C PRO A 394 -7.36 9.84 23.34
N CYS A 395 -7.32 8.53 23.61
CA CYS A 395 -8.36 7.61 23.14
C CYS A 395 -9.71 7.95 23.79
N PRO A 396 -10.79 8.20 23.01
CA PRO A 396 -12.11 8.48 23.59
C PRO A 396 -12.64 7.35 24.48
N GLY A 397 -12.23 6.12 24.23
CA GLY A 397 -12.55 4.94 25.04
C GLY A 397 -11.66 4.76 26.27
N GLY A 398 -10.70 5.65 26.53
CA GLY A 398 -9.78 5.57 27.65
C GLY A 398 -8.81 4.38 27.60
N VAL A 399 -8.53 3.85 26.41
CA VAL A 399 -7.63 2.69 26.18
C VAL A 399 -6.18 3.18 26.22
N MET A 400 -5.69 3.52 27.41
CA MET A 400 -4.36 4.14 27.60
C MET A 400 -3.71 3.66 28.91
N VAL A 401 -2.39 3.59 28.92
CA VAL A 401 -1.59 3.19 30.09
C VAL A 401 -1.77 4.14 31.29
N SER A 402 -2.21 5.39 31.09
CA SER A 402 -2.60 6.31 32.16
C SER A 402 -3.87 5.86 32.90
N ASN A 403 -4.72 5.04 32.26
CA ASN A 403 -5.91 4.47 32.87
C ASN A 403 -5.55 3.16 33.59
N PRO A 404 -5.81 3.02 34.90
CA PRO A 404 -5.53 1.79 35.65
C PRO A 404 -6.16 0.53 35.06
N HIS A 405 -7.28 0.67 34.33
CA HIS A 405 -7.92 -0.46 33.64
C HIS A 405 -7.10 -1.04 32.51
N TRP A 406 -6.11 -0.33 31.99
CA TRP A 406 -5.19 -0.77 30.93
C TRP A 406 -3.72 -0.88 31.40
N ARG A 407 -3.50 -0.64 32.72
CA ARG A 407 -2.21 -0.80 33.40
C ARG A 407 -2.40 -1.77 34.55
N MET A 408 -2.19 -3.06 34.31
CA MET A 408 -2.52 -4.11 35.28
C MET A 408 -1.37 -5.10 35.45
N ARG A 409 -1.33 -5.75 36.62
CA ARG A 409 -0.46 -6.89 36.88
C ARG A 409 -0.85 -8.07 36.01
N ALA A 410 0.11 -8.95 35.70
CA ALA A 410 -0.14 -10.14 34.89
C ALA A 410 -1.28 -11.02 35.45
N ALA A 411 -1.36 -11.19 36.76
CA ALA A 411 -2.46 -11.91 37.41
C ALA A 411 -3.83 -11.22 37.20
N GLN A 412 -3.87 -9.88 37.28
CA GLN A 412 -5.09 -9.12 37.05
C GLN A 412 -5.55 -9.19 35.59
N TRP A 413 -4.60 -9.15 34.63
CA TRP A 413 -4.90 -9.38 33.22
C TRP A 413 -5.54 -10.75 32.97
N ARG A 414 -4.98 -11.81 33.56
CA ARG A 414 -5.55 -13.16 33.47
C ARG A 414 -6.97 -13.24 34.03
N ALA A 415 -7.18 -12.67 35.24
CA ALA A 415 -8.51 -12.64 35.85
C ALA A 415 -9.52 -11.85 35.01
N ARG A 416 -9.09 -10.74 34.40
CA ARG A 416 -9.94 -9.92 33.54
C ARG A 416 -10.34 -10.64 32.25
N LEU A 417 -9.41 -11.37 31.61
CA LEU A 417 -9.73 -12.21 30.44
C LEU A 417 -10.76 -13.27 30.77
N GLN A 418 -10.64 -13.92 31.93
CA GLN A 418 -11.63 -14.87 32.41
C GLN A 418 -12.98 -14.22 32.66
N GLY A 419 -12.99 -13.00 33.24
CA GLY A 419 -14.19 -12.21 33.43
C GLY A 419 -14.90 -11.86 32.13
N TRP A 420 -14.17 -11.42 31.11
CA TRP A 420 -14.74 -11.12 29.79
C TRP A 420 -15.31 -12.36 29.10
N ARG A 421 -14.68 -13.52 29.29
CA ARG A 421 -15.18 -14.80 28.78
C ARG A 421 -16.48 -15.23 29.47
N SER A 422 -16.59 -15.00 30.77
CA SER A 422 -17.75 -15.41 31.57
C SER A 422 -18.95 -14.46 31.42
N ASN A 423 -18.70 -13.18 31.18
CA ASN A 423 -19.73 -12.15 31.01
C ASN A 423 -19.41 -11.27 29.80
N TYR A 424 -19.87 -11.71 28.63
CA TYR A 424 -19.58 -11.04 27.36
C TYR A 424 -20.64 -9.97 27.06
N ASP A 425 -20.55 -8.83 27.73
CA ASP A 425 -21.32 -7.62 27.40
C ASP A 425 -20.64 -6.79 26.30
N ALA A 426 -21.26 -5.68 25.89
CA ALA A 426 -20.74 -4.82 24.84
C ALA A 426 -19.38 -4.20 25.18
N GLN A 427 -19.14 -3.90 26.46
CA GLN A 427 -17.87 -3.34 26.93
C GLN A 427 -16.76 -4.41 26.91
N ALA A 428 -17.06 -5.62 27.39
CA ALA A 428 -16.15 -6.75 27.35
C ALA A 428 -15.82 -7.14 25.90
N ALA A 429 -16.83 -7.15 25.01
CA ALA A 429 -16.68 -7.39 23.58
C ALA A 429 -15.69 -6.44 22.92
N MET A 430 -15.84 -5.14 23.17
CA MET A 430 -14.94 -4.11 22.65
C MET A 430 -13.53 -4.27 23.22
N ALA A 431 -13.39 -4.39 24.54
CA ALA A 431 -12.11 -4.52 25.21
C ALA A 431 -11.35 -5.77 24.74
N LEU A 432 -12.03 -6.91 24.64
CA LEU A 432 -11.45 -8.17 24.13
C LEU A 432 -11.01 -8.03 22.68
N SER A 433 -11.86 -7.45 21.81
CA SER A 433 -11.54 -7.24 20.40
C SER A 433 -10.29 -6.38 20.19
N ILE A 434 -10.10 -5.36 21.03
CA ILE A 434 -8.91 -4.49 21.01
C ILE A 434 -7.69 -5.25 21.54
N THR A 435 -7.86 -6.04 22.61
CA THR A 435 -6.78 -6.80 23.25
C THR A 435 -6.26 -7.96 22.37
N LEU A 436 -7.13 -8.57 21.54
CA LEU A 436 -6.73 -9.59 20.54
C LEU A 436 -5.75 -9.07 19.48
N ASP A 437 -5.69 -7.78 19.30
CA ASP A 437 -4.74 -7.12 18.39
C ASP A 437 -3.46 -6.66 19.13
N ALA A 438 -3.35 -6.92 20.44
CA ALA A 438 -2.23 -6.45 21.26
C ALA A 438 -0.87 -6.95 20.75
N ARG A 439 0.11 -6.06 20.74
CA ARG A 439 1.50 -6.35 20.35
C ARG A 439 2.48 -5.65 21.29
N PRO A 440 3.50 -6.35 21.80
CA PRO A 440 4.54 -5.73 22.61
C PRO A 440 5.41 -4.79 21.76
N VAL A 441 5.78 -3.64 22.32
CA VAL A 441 6.65 -2.65 21.65
C VAL A 441 7.84 -2.24 22.50
N ALA A 442 7.78 -2.36 23.83
CA ALA A 442 8.89 -2.05 24.72
C ALA A 442 8.77 -2.83 26.04
N GLY A 443 9.86 -2.93 26.81
CA GLY A 443 9.93 -3.68 28.06
C GLY A 443 10.11 -5.18 27.86
N ASP A 444 9.73 -5.96 28.86
CA ASP A 444 9.89 -7.42 28.83
C ASP A 444 8.69 -8.12 28.17
N ALA A 445 8.89 -8.52 26.91
CA ALA A 445 7.86 -9.21 26.12
C ALA A 445 7.46 -10.58 26.72
N ALA A 446 8.29 -11.20 27.58
CA ALA A 446 7.95 -12.46 28.23
C ALA A 446 6.76 -12.33 29.19
N LEU A 447 6.48 -11.12 29.70
CA LEU A 447 5.31 -10.87 30.53
C LEU A 447 4.00 -10.95 29.73
N PHE A 448 4.03 -10.68 28.43
CA PHE A 448 2.86 -10.73 27.57
C PHE A 448 2.61 -12.14 26.99
N ALA A 449 3.62 -12.95 26.79
CA ALA A 449 3.49 -14.26 26.13
C ALA A 449 2.42 -15.18 26.73
N PRO A 450 2.29 -15.34 28.08
CA PRO A 450 1.21 -16.16 28.66
C PRO A 450 -0.19 -15.58 28.43
N LEU A 451 -0.31 -14.25 28.38
CA LEU A 451 -1.56 -13.57 28.08
C LEU A 451 -1.96 -13.78 26.62
N ASP A 452 -1.01 -13.67 25.71
CA ASP A 452 -1.22 -13.91 24.28
C ASP A 452 -1.67 -15.36 24.01
N ALA A 453 -1.04 -16.34 24.65
CA ALA A 453 -1.46 -17.73 24.55
C ALA A 453 -2.92 -17.95 25.01
N GLN A 454 -3.33 -17.27 26.09
CA GLN A 454 -4.72 -17.32 26.56
C GLN A 454 -5.70 -16.64 25.59
N LEU A 455 -5.30 -15.53 24.97
CA LEU A 455 -6.09 -14.85 23.94
C LEU A 455 -6.29 -15.75 22.71
N GLN A 456 -5.25 -16.44 22.25
CA GLN A 456 -5.36 -17.36 21.12
C GLN A 456 -6.23 -18.59 21.47
N ALA A 457 -6.19 -19.08 22.71
CA ALA A 457 -7.01 -20.20 23.17
C ALA A 457 -8.52 -19.88 23.18
N LEU A 458 -8.92 -18.62 23.09
CA LEU A 458 -10.35 -18.23 22.98
C LEU A 458 -10.99 -18.71 21.67
N GLY A 459 -10.20 -19.08 20.66
CA GLY A 459 -10.69 -19.65 19.39
C GLY A 459 -11.49 -20.94 19.54
N GLY A 460 -11.34 -21.66 20.66
CA GLY A 460 -12.15 -22.84 20.98
C GLY A 460 -13.49 -22.54 21.66
N ASP A 461 -13.82 -21.29 21.92
CA ASP A 461 -15.08 -20.91 22.58
C ASP A 461 -16.13 -20.44 21.55
N GLU A 462 -16.96 -21.36 21.09
CA GLU A 462 -17.97 -21.10 20.06
C GLU A 462 -18.97 -20.01 20.47
N ARG A 463 -19.35 -19.94 21.76
CA ARG A 463 -20.30 -18.92 22.24
C ARG A 463 -19.69 -17.53 22.17
N LEU A 464 -18.43 -17.40 22.56
CA LEU A 464 -17.68 -16.18 22.46
C LEU A 464 -17.52 -15.73 21.00
N LEU A 465 -17.12 -16.67 20.13
CA LEU A 465 -16.95 -16.40 18.71
C LEU A 465 -18.27 -15.94 18.05
N HIS A 466 -19.39 -16.61 18.38
CA HIS A 466 -20.71 -16.22 17.89
C HIS A 466 -21.06 -14.78 18.35
N ALA A 467 -20.85 -14.47 19.63
CA ALA A 467 -21.12 -13.15 20.16
C ALA A 467 -20.21 -12.06 19.55
N MET A 468 -18.91 -12.38 19.36
CA MET A 468 -17.97 -11.48 18.67
C MET A 468 -18.36 -11.26 17.21
N ALA A 469 -18.63 -12.32 16.46
CA ALA A 469 -18.99 -12.22 15.05
C ALA A 469 -20.28 -11.41 14.85
N ARG A 470 -21.25 -11.52 15.76
CA ARG A 470 -22.48 -10.72 15.73
C ARG A 470 -22.21 -9.21 15.77
N ALA A 471 -21.11 -8.77 16.40
CA ALA A 471 -20.73 -7.36 16.41
C ALA A 471 -20.41 -6.81 15.00
N THR A 472 -20.03 -7.64 14.02
CA THR A 472 -19.81 -7.22 12.64
C THR A 472 -21.09 -6.73 11.96
N LEU A 473 -22.26 -7.12 12.49
CA LEU A 473 -23.58 -6.77 11.97
C LEU A 473 -24.20 -5.55 12.68
N GLN A 474 -23.55 -5.02 13.74
CA GLN A 474 -24.08 -3.88 14.50
C GLN A 474 -24.07 -2.56 13.71
N PHE A 475 -23.21 -2.47 12.71
CA PHE A 475 -23.15 -1.28 11.85
C PHE A 475 -23.72 -1.62 10.48
N ASP A 476 -24.78 -0.89 10.14
CA ASP A 476 -25.37 -1.01 8.82
C ASP A 476 -24.36 -0.67 7.74
N ASN A 477 -24.36 -1.50 6.69
CA ASN A 477 -23.63 -1.17 5.49
C ASN A 477 -24.26 0.09 4.87
N PRO A 478 -23.48 1.14 4.61
CA PRO A 478 -24.03 2.40 4.08
C PRO A 478 -24.51 2.32 2.64
N LEU A 479 -24.55 1.13 2.04
CA LEU A 479 -25.10 0.89 0.73
C LEU A 479 -26.58 0.45 0.84
N SER A 480 -27.49 1.24 0.26
CA SER A 480 -28.92 0.89 0.21
C SER A 480 -29.16 -0.35 -0.65
N PHE A 481 -30.37 -0.90 -0.58
CA PHE A 481 -30.80 -2.01 -1.45
C PHE A 481 -30.68 -1.66 -2.95
N PHE A 482 -30.93 -0.39 -3.30
CA PHE A 482 -30.82 0.13 -4.68
C PHE A 482 -29.43 0.61 -5.06
N GLY A 483 -28.39 0.33 -4.23
CA GLY A 483 -27.01 0.73 -4.51
C GLY A 483 -26.68 2.21 -4.29
N GLN A 484 -27.56 2.96 -3.60
CA GLN A 484 -27.29 4.34 -3.22
C GLN A 484 -26.48 4.40 -1.93
N LEU A 485 -25.54 5.34 -1.85
CA LEU A 485 -24.76 5.60 -0.64
C LEU A 485 -25.64 6.37 0.36
N ARG A 486 -25.79 5.81 1.56
CA ARG A 486 -26.46 6.47 2.69
C ARG A 486 -25.41 7.23 3.49
N GLN A 487 -25.73 8.44 3.86
CA GLN A 487 -24.91 9.28 4.73
C GLN A 487 -25.82 10.00 5.72
N ASP A 488 -25.27 10.37 6.85
CA ASP A 488 -25.90 11.31 7.80
C ASP A 488 -25.40 12.75 7.55
N GLU A 489 -25.73 13.68 8.42
CA GLU A 489 -25.31 15.09 8.34
C GLU A 489 -23.78 15.26 8.38
N ARG A 490 -23.04 14.28 8.93
CA ARG A 490 -21.58 14.28 9.02
C ARG A 490 -20.90 13.59 7.84
N GLY A 491 -21.68 12.97 6.95
CA GLY A 491 -21.20 12.16 5.87
C GLY A 491 -21.30 10.65 6.12
N LEU A 492 -20.60 9.85 5.34
CA LEU A 492 -20.55 8.38 5.43
C LEU A 492 -19.38 7.97 6.35
N ASP A 493 -19.66 7.33 7.48
CA ASP A 493 -18.61 6.76 8.36
C ASP A 493 -18.00 5.51 7.73
N ILE A 494 -16.89 5.69 7.01
CA ILE A 494 -16.18 4.62 6.30
C ILE A 494 -15.51 3.63 7.27
N LYS A 495 -15.15 4.07 8.48
CA LYS A 495 -14.56 3.20 9.50
C LYS A 495 -15.58 2.20 10.01
N ARG A 496 -16.79 2.65 10.38
CA ARG A 496 -17.84 1.79 10.93
C ARG A 496 -18.53 0.95 9.87
N GLY A 497 -18.93 1.57 8.76
CA GLY A 497 -19.72 0.89 7.73
C GLY A 497 -18.91 0.08 6.73
N GLY A 498 -17.57 0.27 6.67
CA GLY A 498 -16.71 -0.38 5.69
C GLY A 498 -15.54 -1.15 6.30
N ILE A 499 -14.63 -0.45 6.99
CA ILE A 499 -13.38 -1.04 7.48
C ILE A 499 -13.64 -2.01 8.64
N PHE A 500 -14.46 -1.63 9.62
CA PHE A 500 -14.72 -2.42 10.81
C PHE A 500 -15.27 -3.82 10.51
N PRO A 501 -16.30 -3.99 9.65
CA PRO A 501 -16.81 -5.33 9.32
C PRO A 501 -15.73 -6.26 8.76
N ILE A 502 -14.83 -5.75 7.91
CA ILE A 502 -13.71 -6.53 7.35
C ILE A 502 -12.73 -6.91 8.45
N VAL A 503 -12.22 -5.91 9.18
CA VAL A 503 -11.18 -6.12 10.21
C VAL A 503 -11.69 -7.05 11.32
N HIS A 504 -12.91 -6.83 11.80
CA HIS A 504 -13.48 -7.61 12.89
C HIS A 504 -13.88 -9.02 12.43
N GLY A 505 -14.46 -9.15 11.24
CA GLY A 505 -14.80 -10.45 10.67
C GLY A 505 -13.57 -11.32 10.41
N LEU A 506 -12.50 -10.76 9.82
CA LEU A 506 -11.23 -11.47 9.64
C LEU A 506 -10.60 -11.87 10.98
N ARG A 507 -10.75 -11.04 12.04
CA ARG A 507 -10.29 -11.38 13.40
C ARG A 507 -11.05 -12.58 13.95
N CYS A 508 -12.38 -12.62 13.82
CA CYS A 508 -13.20 -13.73 14.30
C CYS A 508 -12.85 -15.04 13.58
N LEU A 509 -12.74 -15.02 12.25
CA LEU A 509 -12.35 -16.18 11.45
C LEU A 509 -10.92 -16.65 11.80
N ALA A 510 -9.97 -15.70 11.91
CA ALA A 510 -8.59 -16.03 12.27
C ALA A 510 -8.50 -16.69 13.66
N LEU A 511 -9.24 -16.15 14.63
CA LEU A 511 -9.30 -16.71 15.98
C LEU A 511 -9.91 -18.12 15.98
N GLN A 512 -11.00 -18.34 15.24
CA GLN A 512 -11.66 -19.66 15.09
C GLN A 512 -10.71 -20.71 14.51
N HIS A 513 -9.85 -20.32 13.57
CA HIS A 513 -8.92 -21.22 12.90
C HIS A 513 -7.51 -21.24 13.52
N GLY A 514 -7.32 -20.65 14.71
CA GLY A 514 -6.03 -20.65 15.40
C GLY A 514 -4.93 -19.86 14.69
N ILE A 515 -5.31 -18.86 13.86
CA ILE A 515 -4.39 -18.03 13.09
C ILE A 515 -3.95 -16.84 13.94
N GLY A 516 -2.67 -16.83 14.34
CA GLY A 516 -2.10 -15.83 15.24
C GLY A 516 -1.71 -14.49 14.62
N GLN A 517 -1.84 -14.31 13.30
CA GLN A 517 -1.58 -13.04 12.62
C GLN A 517 -2.51 -11.95 13.14
N ARG A 518 -1.97 -10.74 13.35
CA ARG A 518 -2.75 -9.57 13.81
C ARG A 518 -3.16 -8.63 12.69
N ASN A 519 -2.27 -8.43 11.71
CA ASN A 519 -2.54 -7.59 10.54
C ASN A 519 -3.68 -8.17 9.69
N SER A 520 -4.64 -7.35 9.27
CA SER A 520 -5.84 -7.82 8.55
C SER A 520 -5.52 -8.38 7.17
N PHE A 521 -4.52 -7.87 6.47
CA PHE A 521 -4.07 -8.42 5.18
C PHE A 521 -3.43 -9.79 5.38
N ALA A 522 -2.56 -9.93 6.39
CA ALA A 522 -1.93 -11.21 6.72
C ALA A 522 -2.94 -12.25 7.24
N ARG A 523 -3.96 -11.82 8.02
CA ARG A 523 -5.10 -12.69 8.41
C ARG A 523 -5.84 -13.18 7.19
N CYS A 524 -6.15 -12.29 6.24
CA CYS A 524 -6.86 -12.63 5.02
C CYS A 524 -6.08 -13.68 4.20
N GLU A 525 -4.79 -13.48 4.01
CA GLU A 525 -3.92 -14.41 3.29
C GLU A 525 -3.84 -15.77 4.00
N ALA A 526 -3.63 -15.79 5.33
CA ALA A 526 -3.54 -17.02 6.11
C ALA A 526 -4.87 -17.79 6.12
N LEU A 527 -6.02 -17.10 6.15
CA LEU A 527 -7.35 -17.72 6.05
C LEU A 527 -7.58 -18.39 4.69
N VAL A 528 -7.11 -17.77 3.60
CA VAL A 528 -7.16 -18.38 2.26
C VAL A 528 -6.26 -19.60 2.19
N GLN A 529 -5.04 -19.52 2.73
CA GLN A 529 -4.12 -20.67 2.78
C GLN A 529 -4.67 -21.82 3.62
N ALA A 530 -5.39 -21.53 4.70
CA ALA A 530 -6.05 -22.53 5.55
C ALA A 530 -7.37 -23.08 4.95
N GLY A 531 -7.82 -22.58 3.80
CA GLY A 531 -9.10 -22.99 3.19
C GLY A 531 -10.35 -22.49 3.94
N ALA A 532 -10.17 -21.58 4.92
CA ALA A 532 -11.27 -21.00 5.70
C ALA A 532 -11.96 -19.82 4.98
N LEU A 533 -11.31 -19.29 3.96
CA LEU A 533 -11.82 -18.23 3.09
C LEU A 533 -11.47 -18.59 1.65
N ASP A 534 -12.43 -18.44 0.72
CA ASP A 534 -12.14 -18.72 -0.66
C ASP A 534 -11.23 -17.66 -1.28
N ALA A 535 -10.36 -18.06 -2.22
CA ALA A 535 -9.32 -17.20 -2.76
C ALA A 535 -9.85 -15.95 -3.52
N PRO A 536 -10.96 -16.01 -4.29
CA PRO A 536 -11.58 -14.82 -4.87
C PRO A 536 -12.01 -13.80 -3.80
N LEU A 537 -12.80 -14.25 -2.80
CA LEU A 537 -13.27 -13.36 -1.73
C LEU A 537 -12.10 -12.78 -0.92
N GLY A 538 -11.06 -13.57 -0.65
CA GLY A 538 -9.85 -13.10 0.03
C GLY A 538 -9.15 -11.97 -0.73
N ARG A 539 -8.99 -12.10 -2.05
CA ARG A 539 -8.43 -11.02 -2.88
C ARG A 539 -9.30 -9.77 -2.88
N ASP A 540 -10.61 -9.94 -3.02
CA ASP A 540 -11.56 -8.83 -3.02
C ASP A 540 -11.57 -8.09 -1.68
N LEU A 541 -11.48 -8.80 -0.55
CA LEU A 541 -11.39 -8.21 0.79
C LEU A 541 -10.10 -7.41 0.99
N ALA A 542 -8.95 -7.95 0.60
CA ALA A 542 -7.67 -7.26 0.71
C ALA A 542 -7.65 -5.98 -0.16
N GLN A 543 -8.16 -6.05 -1.38
CA GLN A 543 -8.28 -4.90 -2.26
C GLN A 543 -9.29 -3.88 -1.70
N THR A 544 -10.44 -4.32 -1.23
CA THR A 544 -11.46 -3.48 -0.61
C THR A 544 -10.90 -2.74 0.61
N LEU A 545 -10.21 -3.44 1.51
CA LEU A 545 -9.58 -2.81 2.68
C LEU A 545 -8.56 -1.75 2.26
N SER A 546 -7.74 -2.02 1.25
CA SER A 546 -6.80 -1.04 0.69
C SER A 546 -7.50 0.20 0.15
N VAL A 547 -8.59 0.03 -0.61
CA VAL A 547 -9.39 1.14 -1.17
C VAL A 547 -10.01 2.00 -0.06
N LEU A 548 -10.67 1.36 0.92
CA LEU A 548 -11.32 2.07 2.03
C LEU A 548 -10.31 2.83 2.89
N GLN A 549 -9.15 2.23 3.18
CA GLN A 549 -8.08 2.90 3.93
C GLN A 549 -7.46 4.06 3.16
N ARG A 550 -7.29 3.93 1.84
CA ARG A 550 -6.85 5.03 0.98
C ARG A 550 -7.82 6.20 1.02
N MET A 551 -9.12 5.95 0.79
CA MET A 551 -10.14 7.00 0.83
C MET A 551 -10.22 7.68 2.19
N ARG A 552 -10.07 6.91 3.27
CA ARG A 552 -9.99 7.46 4.63
C ARG A 552 -8.78 8.38 4.79
N LEU A 553 -7.61 7.95 4.32
CA LEU A 553 -6.38 8.74 4.38
C LEU A 553 -6.50 10.03 3.56
N ASP A 554 -7.06 9.95 2.34
CA ASP A 554 -7.31 11.11 1.48
C ASP A 554 -8.18 12.16 2.21
N ALA A 555 -9.28 11.74 2.83
CA ALA A 555 -10.15 12.63 3.59
C ALA A 555 -9.45 13.21 4.83
N GLN A 556 -8.67 12.40 5.54
CA GLN A 556 -7.93 12.84 6.71
C GLN A 556 -6.83 13.85 6.37
N LEU A 557 -6.11 13.66 5.26
CA LEU A 557 -5.10 14.61 4.78
C LEU A 557 -5.75 15.92 4.32
N ALA A 558 -6.90 15.86 3.65
CA ALA A 558 -7.67 17.05 3.26
C ALA A 558 -8.16 17.85 4.48
N ALA A 559 -8.65 17.18 5.52
CA ALA A 559 -9.04 17.83 6.77
C ALA A 559 -7.86 18.54 7.46
N LEU A 560 -6.68 17.87 7.50
CA LEU A 560 -5.45 18.48 8.04
C LEU A 560 -5.02 19.71 7.24
N ASP A 561 -5.18 19.70 5.91
CA ASP A 561 -4.87 20.86 5.04
C ASP A 561 -5.84 22.03 5.28
N ALA A 562 -7.09 21.72 5.64
CA ALA A 562 -8.09 22.71 6.02
C ALA A 562 -7.94 23.20 7.49
N GLY A 563 -7.00 22.64 8.26
CA GLY A 563 -6.84 22.94 9.70
C GLY A 563 -7.90 22.29 10.58
N GLU A 564 -8.59 21.27 10.06
CA GLU A 564 -9.65 20.54 10.75
C GLU A 564 -9.11 19.26 11.42
N THR A 565 -9.87 18.70 12.35
CA THR A 565 -9.52 17.43 13.00
C THR A 565 -9.80 16.26 12.06
N PRO A 566 -8.82 15.38 11.78
CA PRO A 566 -9.01 14.23 10.91
C PRO A 566 -10.08 13.27 11.45
N GLY A 567 -11.11 13.00 10.63
CA GLY A 567 -12.24 12.14 10.97
C GLY A 567 -12.25 10.81 10.18
N ASN A 568 -13.39 10.11 10.29
CA ASN A 568 -13.67 8.89 9.56
C ASN A 568 -14.83 9.03 8.56
N HIS A 569 -15.31 10.26 8.36
CA HIS A 569 -16.45 10.54 7.50
C HIS A 569 -16.00 10.94 6.10
N LEU A 570 -16.65 10.39 5.10
CA LEU A 570 -16.51 10.77 3.71
C LEU A 570 -17.78 11.47 3.25
N HIS A 571 -17.62 12.45 2.38
CA HIS A 571 -18.72 13.13 1.70
C HIS A 571 -18.79 12.61 0.25
N PRO A 572 -19.67 11.64 -0.07
CA PRO A 572 -19.72 11.02 -1.40
C PRO A 572 -19.94 12.02 -2.53
N GLU A 573 -20.59 13.15 -2.26
CA GLU A 573 -20.82 14.24 -3.21
C GLU A 573 -19.51 14.95 -3.63
N THR A 574 -18.50 14.98 -2.76
CA THR A 574 -17.20 15.60 -3.06
C THR A 574 -16.25 14.64 -3.77
N LEU A 575 -16.57 13.33 -3.76
CA LEU A 575 -15.76 12.33 -4.44
C LEU A 575 -15.92 12.44 -5.96
N ARG A 576 -14.82 12.21 -6.68
CA ARG A 576 -14.87 12.02 -8.13
C ARG A 576 -15.76 10.82 -8.47
N ARG A 577 -16.37 10.82 -9.64
CA ARG A 577 -17.28 9.74 -10.08
C ARG A 577 -16.66 8.36 -9.92
N LEU A 578 -15.40 8.19 -10.35
CA LEU A 578 -14.68 6.92 -10.26
C LEU A 578 -14.47 6.46 -8.81
N ASP A 579 -14.09 7.37 -7.91
CA ASP A 579 -13.89 7.04 -6.49
C ASP A 579 -15.23 6.69 -5.82
N ARG A 580 -16.33 7.32 -6.25
CA ARG A 580 -17.69 7.00 -5.79
C ARG A 580 -18.14 5.61 -6.22
N GLU A 581 -17.86 5.20 -7.46
CA GLU A 581 -18.13 3.84 -7.93
C GLU A 581 -17.26 2.80 -7.22
N LEU A 582 -15.97 3.08 -7.03
CA LEU A 582 -15.07 2.25 -6.24
C LEU A 582 -15.55 2.07 -4.80
N LEU A 583 -16.08 3.13 -4.18
CA LEU A 583 -16.67 3.05 -2.84
C LEU A 583 -17.89 2.15 -2.82
N ARG A 584 -18.78 2.24 -3.83
CA ARG A 584 -19.94 1.36 -3.96
C ARG A 584 -19.55 -0.11 -4.12
N ASP A 585 -18.57 -0.39 -4.97
CA ASP A 585 -18.07 -1.75 -5.19
C ASP A 585 -17.40 -2.30 -3.93
N ALA A 586 -16.59 -1.49 -3.25
CA ALA A 586 -16.01 -1.84 -1.96
C ALA A 586 -17.09 -2.20 -0.92
N LEU A 587 -18.16 -1.41 -0.81
CA LEU A 587 -19.25 -1.68 0.12
C LEU A 587 -20.10 -2.91 -0.28
N ARG A 588 -20.18 -3.27 -1.57
CA ARG A 588 -20.78 -4.55 -2.00
C ARG A 588 -19.97 -5.74 -1.51
N VAL A 589 -18.64 -5.68 -1.59
CA VAL A 589 -17.75 -6.73 -1.05
C VAL A 589 -17.91 -6.83 0.47
N VAL A 590 -17.99 -5.70 1.19
CA VAL A 590 -18.28 -5.71 2.64
C VAL A 590 -19.59 -6.42 2.93
N LYS A 591 -20.66 -6.12 2.19
CA LYS A 591 -21.96 -6.77 2.36
C LYS A 591 -21.91 -8.27 2.09
N ALA A 592 -21.22 -8.69 1.04
CA ALA A 592 -21.01 -10.11 0.73
C ALA A 592 -20.21 -10.81 1.85
N PHE A 593 -19.22 -10.16 2.42
CA PHE A 593 -18.46 -10.70 3.54
C PHE A 593 -19.30 -10.79 4.83
N GLN A 594 -20.11 -9.79 5.15
CA GLN A 594 -21.07 -9.88 6.27
C GLN A 594 -22.03 -11.08 6.10
N GLN A 595 -22.48 -11.35 4.87
CA GLN A 595 -23.29 -12.55 4.60
C GLN A 595 -22.50 -13.85 4.78
N HIS A 596 -21.24 -13.89 4.34
CA HIS A 596 -20.34 -15.01 4.60
C HIS A 596 -20.19 -15.28 6.11
N LEU A 597 -19.99 -14.23 6.92
CA LEU A 597 -19.88 -14.35 8.38
C LEU A 597 -21.19 -14.83 9.04
N ARG A 598 -22.36 -14.40 8.52
CA ARG A 598 -23.67 -14.93 9.00
C ARG A 598 -23.73 -16.44 8.89
N ILE A 599 -23.28 -16.97 7.75
CA ILE A 599 -23.27 -18.42 7.50
C ILE A 599 -22.21 -19.10 8.38
N ALA A 600 -20.98 -18.59 8.37
CA ALA A 600 -19.85 -19.21 9.09
C ALA A 600 -20.05 -19.30 10.62
N PHE A 601 -20.72 -18.30 11.21
CA PHE A 601 -20.97 -18.22 12.66
C PHE A 601 -22.43 -18.47 13.05
N HIS A 602 -23.28 -18.96 12.13
CA HIS A 602 -24.70 -19.25 12.37
C HIS A 602 -25.47 -18.06 13.01
N LEU A 603 -25.17 -16.84 12.53
CA LEU A 603 -25.83 -15.63 13.01
C LEU A 603 -27.21 -15.56 12.37
N GLY A 604 -28.29 -15.60 13.17
CA GLY A 604 -29.65 -15.44 12.70
C GLY A 604 -29.87 -14.08 12.01
N ASP A 605 -30.99 -13.95 11.29
CA ASP A 605 -31.38 -12.71 10.61
C ASP A 605 -31.63 -11.55 11.57
#